data_e4cc1a3ca82ace8f67a421fea04fbd25
#
_entry.id   e4cc1a3ca82ace8f67a421fea04fbd25
#
_cell.length_a   1.000
_cell.length_b   1.000
_cell.length_c   1.000
_cell.angle_alpha   90.00
_cell.angle_beta   90.00
_cell.angle_gamma   90.00
#
_symmetry.space_group_name_H-M   'P 1'
#
loop_
_entity.id
_entity.type
_entity.pdbx_description
1 polymer ?
#
loop_
_entity_poly.entity_id
_entity_poly.type
_entity_poly.pdbx_seq_one_letter_code
_entity_poly.pdbx_strand_id
1 'polypeptide(L)'
;MAKGFTVKAGVPKKQNKDEFDIAECRKLIRGKTIVFCLPGRGVSYQFLKSFVGLCFDLVQNGAGIQISQDYSSMVNFARCKCLGANVLRGPDQKPWDGNLKYDYQLWIDSDIMFDTEKFYRLVHNAIPKEARTYEDVIQPVKEA
;
A
#
# COMPACT_ATOMS: atom_id res chain seq x y z
N MET A 1 -42.26 -32.58 22.01
CA MET A 1 -40.94 -33.17 21.69
C MET A 1 -40.07 -32.13 21.11
N ALA A 2 -39.00 -31.76 21.80
CA ALA A 2 -37.98 -30.87 21.25
C ALA A 2 -37.21 -31.63 20.17
N LYS A 3 -37.29 -31.17 18.92
CA LYS A 3 -36.41 -31.69 17.86
C LYS A 3 -34.99 -31.24 18.19
N GLY A 4 -34.13 -32.19 18.54
CA GLY A 4 -32.72 -31.90 18.79
C GLY A 4 -32.08 -31.23 17.57
N PHE A 5 -31.48 -30.09 17.78
CA PHE A 5 -30.72 -29.40 16.76
C PHE A 5 -29.32 -30.05 16.68
N THR A 6 -29.10 -30.87 15.68
CA THR A 6 -27.77 -31.43 15.46
C THR A 6 -26.99 -30.47 14.62
N VAL A 7 -26.10 -29.72 15.24
CA VAL A 7 -25.09 -28.94 14.50
C VAL A 7 -24.08 -29.95 13.94
N LYS A 8 -24.20 -30.28 12.68
CA LYS A 8 -23.14 -30.99 11.99
C LYS A 8 -21.94 -30.04 11.97
N ALA A 9 -20.83 -30.46 12.57
CA ALA A 9 -19.57 -29.80 12.37
C ALA A 9 -19.37 -29.65 10.86
N GLY A 10 -19.35 -28.40 10.39
CA GLY A 10 -19.14 -28.13 8.96
C GLY A 10 -17.85 -28.80 8.52
N VAL A 11 -17.89 -29.44 7.36
CA VAL A 11 -16.66 -29.86 6.67
C VAL A 11 -15.73 -28.68 6.68
N PRO A 12 -14.44 -28.81 7.14
CA PRO A 12 -13.51 -27.71 7.10
C PRO A 12 -13.47 -27.21 5.66
N LYS A 13 -13.96 -26.00 5.44
CA LYS A 13 -13.85 -25.35 4.14
C LYS A 13 -12.39 -25.40 3.79
N LYS A 14 -12.05 -26.02 2.67
CA LYS A 14 -10.71 -25.88 2.10
C LYS A 14 -10.42 -24.39 2.12
N GLN A 15 -9.48 -23.97 2.95
CA GLN A 15 -9.04 -22.59 2.97
C GLN A 15 -8.66 -22.25 1.53
N ASN A 16 -9.46 -21.40 0.93
CA ASN A 16 -9.17 -20.93 -0.40
C ASN A 16 -7.85 -20.19 -0.26
N LYS A 17 -6.81 -20.65 -0.90
CA LYS A 17 -5.47 -20.04 -0.84
C LYS A 17 -5.48 -18.57 -1.22
N ASP A 18 -6.62 -18.08 -1.71
CA ASP A 18 -6.85 -16.71 -2.14
C ASP A 18 -7.67 -15.87 -1.14
N GLU A 19 -7.98 -16.43 0.03
CA GLU A 19 -8.70 -15.70 1.06
C GLU A 19 -7.83 -14.59 1.66
N PHE A 20 -8.40 -13.37 1.75
CA PHE A 20 -7.73 -12.24 2.36
C PHE A 20 -7.52 -12.46 3.85
N ASP A 21 -6.27 -12.36 4.30
CA ASP A 21 -5.87 -12.38 5.70
C ASP A 21 -5.02 -11.17 6.03
N ILE A 22 -5.53 -10.31 6.88
CA ILE A 22 -4.85 -9.08 7.29
C ILE A 22 -3.54 -9.37 8.04
N ALA A 23 -3.48 -10.46 8.81
CA ALA A 23 -2.27 -10.84 9.54
C ALA A 23 -1.14 -11.25 8.58
N GLU A 24 -1.44 -11.96 7.50
CA GLU A 24 -0.47 -12.26 6.44
C GLU A 24 0.01 -11.00 5.74
N CYS A 25 -0.91 -10.09 5.42
CA CYS A 25 -0.55 -8.81 4.78
C CYS A 25 0.38 -7.98 5.66
N ARG A 26 0.13 -7.96 6.96
CA ARG A 26 1.03 -7.30 7.93
C ARG A 26 2.43 -7.91 7.94
N LYS A 27 2.53 -9.22 7.82
CA LYS A 27 3.84 -9.90 7.72
C LYS A 27 4.57 -9.52 6.44
N LEU A 28 3.87 -9.37 5.31
CA LEU A 28 4.47 -9.00 4.03
C LEU A 28 5.15 -7.64 4.05
N ILE A 29 4.59 -6.68 4.78
CA ILE A 29 5.11 -5.31 4.83
C ILE A 29 6.00 -5.02 6.04
N ARG A 30 6.12 -5.96 6.97
CA ARG A 30 7.00 -5.79 8.14
C ARG A 30 8.44 -5.62 7.69
N GLY A 31 9.11 -4.58 8.19
CA GLY A 31 10.48 -4.24 7.80
C GLY A 31 10.61 -3.57 6.43
N LYS A 32 9.50 -3.34 5.73
CA LYS A 32 9.49 -2.63 4.45
C LYS A 32 9.21 -1.16 4.65
N THR A 33 9.74 -0.34 3.76
CA THR A 33 9.49 1.11 3.74
C THR A 33 8.51 1.47 2.64
N ILE A 34 7.45 2.17 2.99
CA ILE A 34 6.41 2.64 2.08
C ILE A 34 6.51 4.15 1.97
N VAL A 35 6.60 4.65 0.75
CA VAL A 35 6.48 6.08 0.46
C VAL A 35 5.05 6.38 0.05
N PHE A 36 4.38 7.22 0.81
CA PHE A 36 3.08 7.75 0.45
C PHE A 36 3.26 9.02 -0.37
N CYS A 37 2.80 8.99 -1.60
CA CYS A 37 2.80 10.14 -2.49
C CYS A 37 1.40 10.76 -2.51
N LEU A 38 1.27 11.95 -1.96
CA LEU A 38 0.00 12.64 -1.76
C LEU A 38 -0.04 13.92 -2.61
N PRO A 39 -0.42 13.82 -3.90
CA PRO A 39 -0.57 15.03 -4.72
C PRO A 39 -1.84 15.79 -4.31
N GLY A 40 -1.75 17.09 -4.16
CA GLY A 40 -2.91 17.93 -3.86
C GLY A 40 -2.60 19.05 -2.87
N ARG A 41 -3.57 19.95 -2.69
CA ARG A 41 -3.44 21.10 -1.78
C ARG A 41 -3.67 20.75 -0.32
N GLY A 42 -4.58 19.84 -0.08
CA GLY A 42 -5.00 19.48 1.26
C GLY A 42 -5.93 18.29 1.24
N VAL A 43 -6.34 17.88 2.40
CA VAL A 43 -7.19 16.72 2.59
C VAL A 43 -8.33 17.05 3.56
N SER A 44 -9.41 16.29 3.49
CA SER A 44 -10.48 16.35 4.47
C SER A 44 -10.02 15.79 5.83
N TYR A 45 -10.74 16.16 6.91
CA TYR A 45 -10.49 15.55 8.22
C TYR A 45 -10.75 14.03 8.21
N GLN A 46 -11.68 13.56 7.40
CA GLN A 46 -11.93 12.12 7.23
C GLN A 46 -10.72 11.41 6.63
N PHE A 47 -10.12 11.98 5.60
CA PHE A 47 -8.89 11.48 5.02
C PHE A 47 -7.76 11.48 6.06
N LEU A 48 -7.57 12.58 6.76
CA LEU A 48 -6.53 12.72 7.77
C LEU A 48 -6.67 11.65 8.86
N LYS A 49 -7.88 11.44 9.37
CA LYS A 49 -8.15 10.41 10.37
C LYS A 49 -7.83 9.00 9.88
N SER A 50 -8.23 8.67 8.67
CA SER A 50 -7.93 7.38 8.06
C SER A 50 -6.44 7.19 7.82
N PHE A 51 -5.76 8.21 7.34
CA PHE A 51 -4.34 8.18 7.05
C PHE A 51 -3.50 8.07 8.32
N VAL A 52 -3.82 8.83 9.35
CA VAL A 52 -3.14 8.74 10.66
C VAL A 52 -3.34 7.36 11.27
N GLY A 53 -4.54 6.81 11.24
CA GLY A 53 -4.82 5.46 11.72
C GLY A 53 -4.00 4.39 10.97
N LEU A 54 -3.90 4.51 9.66
CA LEU A 54 -3.06 3.64 8.84
C LEU A 54 -1.57 3.76 9.21
N CYS A 55 -1.06 4.97 9.36
CA CYS A 55 0.33 5.20 9.72
C CYS A 55 0.67 4.61 11.08
N PHE A 56 -0.19 4.74 12.07
CA PHE A 56 -0.02 4.11 13.38
C PHE A 56 0.04 2.58 13.27
N ASP A 57 -0.88 1.97 12.52
CA ASP A 57 -0.90 0.53 12.31
C ASP A 57 0.41 0.05 11.65
N LEU A 58 0.86 0.73 10.62
CA LEU A 58 2.10 0.40 9.90
C LEU A 58 3.33 0.49 10.80
N VAL A 59 3.47 1.57 11.56
CA VAL A 59 4.62 1.77 12.45
C VAL A 59 4.61 0.74 13.58
N GLN A 60 3.46 0.46 14.17
CA GLN A 60 3.32 -0.59 15.19
C GLN A 60 3.66 -1.99 14.64
N ASN A 61 3.41 -2.21 13.37
CA ASN A 61 3.75 -3.45 12.70
C ASN A 61 5.22 -3.56 12.29
N GLY A 62 6.02 -2.51 12.49
CA GLY A 62 7.43 -2.48 12.12
C GLY A 62 7.71 -2.07 10.68
N ALA A 63 6.74 -1.49 9.98
CA ALA A 63 6.96 -0.88 8.67
C ALA A 63 7.51 0.54 8.81
N GLY A 64 8.40 0.92 7.90
CA GLY A 64 8.85 2.30 7.75
C GLY A 64 7.90 3.09 6.84
N ILE A 65 7.65 4.34 7.18
CA ILE A 65 6.83 5.23 6.35
C ILE A 65 7.59 6.51 6.00
N GLN A 66 7.37 6.95 4.78
CA GLN A 66 7.79 8.26 4.28
C GLN A 66 6.58 8.93 3.63
N ILE A 67 6.49 10.23 3.75
CA ILE A 67 5.38 10.99 3.17
C ILE A 67 5.96 12.04 2.25
N SER A 68 5.53 12.02 1.01
CA SER A 68 5.84 13.05 0.02
C SER A 68 4.56 13.70 -0.46
N GLN A 69 4.47 15.00 -0.29
CA GLN A 69 3.32 15.79 -0.68
C GLN A 69 3.77 16.98 -1.51
N ASP A 70 3.09 17.21 -2.59
CA ASP A 70 3.29 18.42 -3.39
C ASP A 70 2.02 18.77 -4.16
N TYR A 71 1.99 19.97 -4.68
CA TYR A 71 0.84 20.48 -5.43
C TYR A 71 1.28 21.21 -6.70
N SER A 72 0.50 21.01 -7.74
CA SER A 72 0.49 21.83 -8.95
C SER A 72 -0.92 21.87 -9.52
N SER A 73 -1.26 22.92 -10.24
CA SER A 73 -2.52 23.01 -10.96
C SER A 73 -2.68 21.95 -12.05
N MET A 74 -1.56 21.36 -12.51
CA MET A 74 -1.53 20.27 -13.47
C MET A 74 -1.16 18.96 -12.77
N VAL A 75 -1.99 17.92 -12.96
CA VAL A 75 -1.83 16.62 -12.28
C VAL A 75 -0.48 15.96 -12.55
N ASN A 76 -0.01 15.97 -13.77
CA ASN A 76 1.27 15.39 -14.15
C ASN A 76 2.46 16.11 -13.48
N PHE A 77 2.39 17.44 -13.34
CA PHE A 77 3.42 18.20 -12.62
C PHE A 77 3.36 17.95 -11.11
N ALA A 78 2.17 17.86 -10.53
CA ALA A 78 2.01 17.52 -9.13
C ALA A 78 2.62 16.15 -8.81
N ARG A 79 2.36 15.16 -9.63
CA ARG A 79 2.94 13.81 -9.49
C ARG A 79 4.45 13.81 -9.63
N CYS A 80 4.98 14.54 -10.61
CA CYS A 80 6.41 14.68 -10.81
C CYS A 80 7.10 15.31 -9.58
N LYS A 81 6.52 16.37 -9.04
CA LYS A 81 7.01 17.03 -7.81
C LYS A 81 6.99 16.11 -6.59
N CYS A 82 5.94 15.30 -6.44
CA CYS A 82 5.87 14.31 -5.35
C CYS A 82 7.02 13.31 -5.40
N LEU A 83 7.56 13.02 -6.58
CA LEU A 83 8.73 12.18 -6.76
C LEU A 83 10.06 12.94 -6.57
N GLY A 84 10.02 14.20 -6.21
CA GLY A 84 11.22 15.02 -6.15
C GLY A 84 11.89 15.23 -7.51
N ALA A 85 11.12 15.10 -8.59
CA ALA A 85 11.58 15.25 -9.96
C ALA A 85 11.10 16.56 -10.59
N ASN A 86 11.65 16.90 -11.74
CA ASN A 86 11.25 18.08 -12.49
C ASN A 86 11.00 17.67 -13.95
N VAL A 87 9.81 17.95 -14.45
CA VAL A 87 9.42 17.64 -15.83
C VAL A 87 10.42 18.18 -16.87
N LEU A 88 11.06 19.30 -16.56
CA LEU A 88 12.01 19.97 -17.46
C LEU A 88 13.39 19.31 -17.54
N ARG A 89 13.71 18.40 -16.63
CA ARG A 89 15.02 17.73 -16.61
C ARG A 89 15.13 16.52 -17.54
N GLY A 90 14.00 16.05 -18.11
CA GLY A 90 13.97 14.91 -19.01
C GLY A 90 13.73 13.56 -18.34
N PRO A 91 13.70 12.45 -19.12
CA PRO A 91 13.23 11.14 -18.66
C PRO A 91 14.24 10.35 -17.82
N ASP A 92 15.49 10.74 -17.75
CA ASP A 92 16.56 9.99 -17.08
C ASP A 92 16.63 10.21 -15.57
N GLN A 93 15.65 10.90 -15.02
CA GLN A 93 15.59 11.19 -13.59
C GLN A 93 15.18 9.97 -12.79
N LYS A 94 15.76 9.86 -11.60
CA LYS A 94 15.33 8.91 -10.57
C LYS A 94 14.47 9.63 -9.54
N PRO A 95 13.44 8.96 -8.98
CA PRO A 95 12.70 9.51 -7.86
C PRO A 95 13.64 9.92 -6.72
N TRP A 96 13.48 11.16 -6.22
CA TRP A 96 14.30 11.76 -5.16
C TRP A 96 15.82 11.67 -5.44
N ASP A 97 16.21 11.77 -6.70
CA ASP A 97 17.61 11.65 -7.16
C ASP A 97 18.31 10.35 -6.72
N GLY A 98 17.53 9.30 -6.42
CA GLY A 98 18.01 8.02 -5.91
C GLY A 98 18.46 8.04 -4.44
N ASN A 99 18.20 9.12 -3.70
CA ASN A 99 18.66 9.29 -2.31
C ASN A 99 17.72 8.66 -1.29
N LEU A 100 16.45 8.39 -1.65
CA LEU A 100 15.47 7.77 -0.77
C LEU A 100 15.41 6.26 -1.01
N LYS A 101 15.65 5.49 0.04
CA LYS A 101 15.48 4.04 0.01
C LYS A 101 14.06 3.69 0.42
N TYR A 102 13.34 2.99 -0.44
CA TYR A 102 11.98 2.52 -0.20
C TYR A 102 11.72 1.23 -0.95
N ASP A 103 10.72 0.47 -0.49
CA ASP A 103 10.30 -0.77 -1.11
C ASP A 103 9.05 -0.58 -1.97
N TYR A 104 8.13 0.26 -1.52
CA TYR A 104 6.85 0.52 -2.20
C TYR A 104 6.54 2.01 -2.24
N GLN A 105 5.92 2.42 -3.35
CA GLN A 105 5.25 3.72 -3.48
C GLN A 105 3.74 3.49 -3.46
N LEU A 106 3.03 4.26 -2.68
CA LEU A 106 1.58 4.30 -2.71
C LEU A 106 1.09 5.73 -2.98
N TRP A 107 0.36 5.86 -4.06
CA TRP A 107 -0.24 7.12 -4.46
C TRP A 107 -1.68 7.17 -3.99
N ILE A 108 -2.03 8.24 -3.28
CA ILE A 108 -3.39 8.45 -2.79
C ILE A 108 -3.80 9.88 -3.14
N ASP A 109 -4.81 10.01 -3.99
CA ASP A 109 -5.40 11.30 -4.29
C ASP A 109 -6.19 11.82 -3.08
N SER A 110 -6.28 13.12 -2.92
CA SER A 110 -6.85 13.78 -1.73
C SER A 110 -8.34 13.53 -1.50
N ASP A 111 -9.05 13.04 -2.51
CA ASP A 111 -10.48 12.73 -2.47
C ASP A 111 -10.79 11.24 -2.28
N ILE A 112 -9.78 10.41 -2.14
CA ILE A 112 -9.94 8.98 -1.92
C ILE A 112 -10.36 8.71 -0.47
N MET A 113 -11.40 7.91 -0.31
CA MET A 113 -11.87 7.40 0.98
C MET A 113 -11.36 5.99 1.19
N PHE A 114 -10.68 5.76 2.29
CA PHE A 114 -10.09 4.46 2.62
C PHE A 114 -10.05 4.24 4.14
N ASP A 115 -9.78 3.00 4.51
CA ASP A 115 -9.46 2.58 5.86
C ASP A 115 -8.26 1.62 5.87
N THR A 116 -7.82 1.20 7.03
CA THR A 116 -6.68 0.29 7.17
C THR A 116 -6.94 -1.06 6.49
N GLU A 117 -8.15 -1.58 6.55
CA GLU A 117 -8.50 -2.84 5.86
C GLU A 117 -8.36 -2.73 4.35
N LYS A 118 -8.84 -1.64 3.76
CA LYS A 118 -8.72 -1.39 2.32
C LYS A 118 -7.27 -1.29 1.87
N PHE A 119 -6.42 -0.69 2.69
CA PHE A 119 -4.98 -0.67 2.43
C PHE A 119 -4.41 -2.09 2.38
N TYR A 120 -4.73 -2.94 3.35
CA TYR A 120 -4.22 -4.31 3.35
C TYR A 120 -4.82 -5.17 2.24
N ARG A 121 -6.03 -4.91 1.80
CA ARG A 121 -6.60 -5.54 0.60
C ARG A 121 -5.82 -5.15 -0.66
N LEU A 122 -5.40 -3.90 -0.74
CA LEU A 122 -4.53 -3.45 -1.83
C LEU A 122 -3.18 -4.17 -1.78
N VAL A 123 -2.56 -4.30 -0.62
CA VAL A 123 -1.31 -5.06 -0.42
C VAL A 123 -1.48 -6.51 -0.85
N HIS A 124 -2.59 -7.15 -0.46
CA HIS A 124 -2.90 -8.52 -0.84
C HIS A 124 -2.99 -8.70 -2.36
N ASN A 125 -3.58 -7.75 -3.05
CA ASN A 125 -3.73 -7.79 -4.51
C ASN A 125 -2.47 -7.36 -5.27
N ALA A 126 -1.71 -6.42 -4.71
CA ALA A 126 -0.54 -5.84 -5.36
C ALA A 126 0.70 -6.74 -5.26
N ILE A 127 0.79 -7.55 -4.21
CA ILE A 127 1.90 -8.49 -4.00
C ILE A 127 1.41 -9.90 -4.35
N PRO A 128 1.72 -10.42 -5.55
CA PRO A 128 1.32 -11.76 -5.94
C PRO A 128 1.87 -12.82 -5.00
N LYS A 129 1.14 -13.91 -4.82
CA LYS A 129 1.55 -15.01 -3.94
C LYS A 129 2.90 -15.61 -4.34
N GLU A 130 3.15 -15.68 -5.63
CA GLU A 130 4.38 -16.20 -6.22
C GLU A 130 5.56 -15.25 -5.98
N ALA A 131 5.32 -13.97 -5.80
CA ALA A 131 6.33 -12.92 -5.60
C ALA A 131 6.48 -12.51 -4.12
N ARG A 132 6.11 -13.37 -3.18
CA ARG A 132 6.13 -13.05 -1.74
C ARG A 132 7.47 -13.29 -1.08
N THR A 133 8.44 -13.79 -1.81
CA THR A 133 9.83 -13.83 -1.36
C THR A 133 10.51 -12.50 -1.68
N TYR A 134 11.42 -12.09 -0.84
CA TYR A 134 12.18 -10.85 -1.02
C TYR A 134 12.85 -10.77 -2.40
N GLU A 135 13.36 -11.90 -2.89
CA GLU A 135 14.05 -11.98 -4.16
C GLU A 135 13.11 -11.78 -5.36
N ASP A 136 11.88 -12.24 -5.24
CA ASP A 136 10.90 -12.15 -6.33
C ASP A 136 10.31 -10.73 -6.46
N VAL A 137 10.19 -10.01 -5.34
CA VAL A 137 9.64 -8.65 -5.32
C VAL A 137 10.64 -7.62 -5.86
N ILE A 138 11.92 -7.87 -5.72
CA ILE A 138 12.99 -6.93 -6.12
C ILE A 138 13.54 -7.21 -7.51
N GLN A 139 13.26 -8.36 -8.10
CA GLN A 139 13.70 -8.60 -9.47
C GLN A 139 13.07 -7.55 -10.40
N PRO A 140 13.91 -6.80 -11.14
CA PRO A 140 13.36 -5.94 -12.19
C PRO A 140 12.54 -6.81 -13.12
N VAL A 141 11.37 -6.27 -13.53
CA VAL A 141 10.58 -6.91 -14.58
C VAL A 141 11.55 -7.24 -15.71
N LYS A 142 11.82 -8.52 -15.90
CA LYS A 142 12.60 -8.94 -17.05
C LYS A 142 11.77 -8.54 -18.26
N GLU A 143 12.25 -7.56 -18.98
CA GLU A 143 11.70 -7.28 -20.29
C GLU A 143 11.71 -8.56 -21.12
N ALA A 144 10.50 -8.93 -21.49
CA ALA A 144 10.32 -10.06 -22.38
C ALA A 144 10.91 -9.74 -23.75
#